data_3d4a2b896274670209c3963a39cdac8f
#
_entry.id   3d4a2b896274670209c3963a39cdac8f
#
_cell.length_a   1.000
_cell.length_b   1.000
_cell.length_c   1.000
_cell.angle_alpha   90.00
_cell.angle_beta   90.00
_cell.angle_gamma   90.00
#
_symmetry.space_group_name_H-M   'P 1'
#
loop_
_entity.id
_entity.type
_entity.pdbx_description
1 polymer ?
#
loop_
_entity_poly.entity_id
_entity_poly.type
_entity_poly.pdbx_seq_one_letter_code
_entity_poly.pdbx_strand_id
1 'polypeptide(L)'
;ALILLTARHLNPALRVIVSAKEEENIKLFRQGGANSIVAPSTFGGYALAAAVEQSHMVQYLEDLLTAGGQVNLIERQVREEEIGKTSVDLRPSVVLRIYRGGTIISLTEIQEGAPLRQGDLLVILNPVT
;
A
#
# COMPACT_ATOMS: atom_id res chain seq x y z
N ALA A 1 3.42 9.51 -21.12
CA ALA A 1 4.53 10.25 -20.48
C ALA A 1 4.43 11.76 -20.67
N LEU A 2 4.04 12.20 -21.87
CA LEU A 2 3.92 13.64 -22.16
C LEU A 2 2.85 14.32 -21.31
N ILE A 3 1.70 13.68 -21.13
CA ILE A 3 0.61 14.20 -20.29
C ILE A 3 1.07 14.35 -18.84
N LEU A 4 1.80 13.37 -18.33
CA LEU A 4 2.35 13.39 -16.97
C LEU A 4 3.32 14.56 -16.79
N LEU A 5 4.26 14.73 -17.72
CA LEU A 5 5.24 15.82 -17.66
C LEU A 5 4.57 17.18 -17.71
N THR A 6 3.56 17.34 -18.58
CA THR A 6 2.79 18.57 -18.69
C THR A 6 2.03 18.87 -17.39
N ALA A 7 1.37 17.89 -16.82
CA ALA A 7 0.64 18.05 -15.55
C ALA A 7 1.59 18.48 -14.42
N ARG A 8 2.77 17.87 -14.33
CA ARG A 8 3.79 18.22 -13.34
C ARG A 8 4.33 19.63 -13.54
N HIS A 9 4.52 20.04 -14.78
CA HIS A 9 4.98 21.40 -15.09
C HIS A 9 3.95 22.45 -14.67
N LEU A 10 2.67 22.19 -14.94
CA LEU A 10 1.59 23.12 -14.61
C LEU A 10 1.31 23.18 -13.10
N ASN A 11 1.43 22.07 -12.40
CA ASN A 11 1.22 22.01 -10.96
C ASN A 11 2.14 20.97 -10.32
N PRO A 12 3.32 21.39 -9.83
CA PRO A 12 4.28 20.47 -9.18
C PRO A 12 3.75 19.79 -7.94
N ALA A 13 2.74 20.36 -7.27
CA ALA A 13 2.14 19.80 -6.06
C ALA A 13 1.03 18.78 -6.35
N LEU A 14 0.64 18.61 -7.61
CA LEU A 14 -0.42 17.70 -8.00
C LEU A 14 -0.03 16.25 -7.72
N ARG A 15 -0.93 15.50 -7.06
CA ARG A 15 -0.75 14.07 -6.88
C ARG A 15 -1.20 13.34 -8.14
N VAL A 16 -0.28 12.63 -8.77
CA VAL A 16 -0.53 11.93 -10.04
C VAL A 16 -0.38 10.43 -9.86
N ILE A 17 -1.43 9.69 -10.23
CA ILE A 17 -1.46 8.23 -10.25
C ILE A 17 -1.57 7.81 -11.71
N VAL A 18 -0.69 6.92 -12.15
CA VAL A 18 -0.61 6.48 -13.53
C VAL A 18 -0.92 4.99 -13.63
N SER A 19 -1.76 4.63 -14.60
CA SER A 19 -1.97 3.25 -15.01
C SER A 19 -1.02 2.93 -16.17
N ALA A 20 -0.10 1.99 -15.95
CA ALA A 20 0.84 1.57 -16.98
C ALA A 20 0.35 0.27 -17.61
N LYS A 21 0.28 0.24 -18.95
CA LYS A 21 -0.10 -0.96 -19.70
C LYS A 21 1.05 -1.93 -19.88
N GLU A 22 2.27 -1.41 -19.92
CA GLU A 22 3.48 -2.21 -20.15
C GLU A 22 4.52 -1.91 -19.08
N GLU A 23 5.24 -2.94 -18.62
CA GLU A 23 6.25 -2.80 -17.57
C GLU A 23 7.37 -1.83 -17.94
N GLU A 24 7.77 -1.82 -19.19
CA GLU A 24 8.83 -0.94 -19.69
C GLU A 24 8.49 0.55 -19.53
N ASN A 25 7.21 0.90 -19.49
CA ASN A 25 6.76 2.28 -19.29
C ASN A 25 6.75 2.71 -17.81
N ILE A 26 6.83 1.77 -16.87
CA ILE A 26 6.83 2.07 -15.43
C ILE A 26 7.99 2.99 -15.07
N LYS A 27 9.18 2.69 -15.59
CA LYS A 27 10.37 3.49 -15.33
C LYS A 27 10.22 4.92 -15.85
N LEU A 28 9.66 5.07 -17.05
CA LEU A 28 9.43 6.39 -17.65
C LEU A 28 8.45 7.23 -16.82
N PHE A 29 7.35 6.62 -16.35
CA PHE A 29 6.38 7.32 -15.52
C PHE A 29 6.97 7.70 -14.16
N ARG A 30 7.82 6.85 -13.60
CA ARG A 30 8.51 7.14 -12.34
C ARG A 30 9.47 8.31 -12.50
N GLN A 31 10.24 8.35 -13.58
CA GLN A 31 11.12 9.45 -13.91
C GLN A 31 10.34 10.74 -14.18
N GLY A 32 9.14 10.64 -14.74
CA GLY A 32 8.25 11.77 -14.98
C GLY A 32 7.58 12.33 -13.74
N GLY A 33 7.82 11.74 -12.56
CA GLY A 33 7.32 12.26 -11.30
C GLY A 33 5.93 11.76 -10.90
N ALA A 34 5.49 10.61 -11.39
CA ALA A 34 4.25 9.99 -10.92
C ALA A 34 4.37 9.61 -9.44
N ASN A 35 3.35 9.91 -8.65
CA ASN A 35 3.30 9.55 -7.23
C ASN A 35 3.07 8.06 -7.04
N SER A 36 2.21 7.47 -7.88
CA SER A 36 1.94 6.04 -7.88
C SER A 36 1.78 5.55 -9.31
N ILE A 37 2.26 4.34 -9.56
CA ILE A 37 2.12 3.68 -10.86
C ILE A 37 1.49 2.32 -10.61
N VAL A 38 0.35 2.07 -11.27
CA VAL A 38 -0.34 0.80 -11.19
C VAL A 38 -0.28 0.14 -12.56
N ALA A 39 0.15 -1.13 -12.61
CA ALA A 39 0.18 -1.95 -13.80
C ALA A 39 -0.86 -3.07 -13.67
N PRO A 40 -2.13 -2.83 -14.05
CA PRO A 40 -3.21 -3.79 -13.81
C PRO A 40 -2.98 -5.16 -14.44
N SER A 41 -2.42 -5.21 -15.65
CA SER A 41 -2.13 -6.47 -16.33
C SER A 41 -1.08 -7.29 -15.60
N THR A 42 -0.02 -6.67 -15.11
CA THR A 42 1.02 -7.35 -14.32
C THR A 42 0.45 -7.86 -13.01
N PHE A 43 -0.31 -7.03 -12.30
CA PHE A 43 -0.96 -7.40 -11.05
C PHE A 43 -1.94 -8.56 -11.26
N GLY A 44 -2.78 -8.48 -12.30
CA GLY A 44 -3.72 -9.53 -12.66
C GLY A 44 -3.01 -10.83 -13.03
N GLY A 45 -1.86 -10.75 -13.68
CA GLY A 45 -1.03 -11.92 -14.01
C GLY A 45 -0.52 -12.63 -12.77
N TYR A 46 -0.06 -11.90 -11.77
CA TYR A 46 0.34 -12.49 -10.48
C TYR A 46 -0.84 -13.17 -9.79
N ALA A 47 -2.02 -12.55 -9.80
CA ALA A 47 -3.22 -13.12 -9.21
C ALA A 47 -3.64 -14.42 -9.91
N LEU A 48 -3.58 -14.44 -11.24
CA LEU A 48 -3.88 -15.66 -12.01
C LEU A 48 -2.91 -16.79 -11.68
N ALA A 49 -1.62 -16.49 -11.63
CA ALA A 49 -0.60 -17.50 -11.29
C ALA A 49 -0.81 -18.04 -9.87
N ALA A 50 -1.11 -17.18 -8.92
CA ALA A 50 -1.38 -17.59 -7.55
C ALA A 50 -2.66 -18.44 -7.43
N ALA A 51 -3.69 -18.12 -8.21
CA ALA A 51 -4.98 -18.80 -8.16
C ALA A 51 -4.90 -20.28 -8.59
N VAL A 52 -3.89 -20.66 -9.35
CA VAL A 52 -3.68 -22.06 -9.77
C VAL A 52 -3.55 -22.98 -8.55
N GLU A 53 -2.84 -22.55 -7.52
CA GLU A 53 -2.61 -23.36 -6.32
C GLU A 53 -3.29 -22.80 -5.06
N GLN A 54 -3.64 -21.52 -5.05
CA GLN A 54 -4.12 -20.82 -3.87
C GLN A 54 -5.35 -19.96 -4.17
N SER A 55 -6.39 -20.60 -4.72
CA SER A 55 -7.60 -19.88 -5.14
C SER A 55 -8.31 -19.15 -3.98
N HIS A 56 -8.34 -19.76 -2.80
CA HIS A 56 -8.98 -19.13 -1.64
C HIS A 56 -8.21 -17.89 -1.17
N MET A 57 -6.90 -17.91 -1.25
CA MET A 57 -6.07 -16.73 -0.95
C MET A 57 -6.40 -15.59 -1.91
N VAL A 58 -6.55 -15.88 -3.20
CA VAL A 58 -6.88 -14.85 -4.20
C VAL A 58 -8.24 -14.27 -3.94
N GLN A 59 -9.24 -15.08 -3.59
CA GLN A 59 -10.57 -14.62 -3.19
C GLN A 59 -10.50 -13.68 -1.98
N TYR A 60 -9.68 -14.01 -1.01
CA TYR A 60 -9.48 -13.16 0.16
C TYR A 60 -8.83 -11.83 -0.19
N LEU A 61 -7.85 -11.84 -1.10
CA LEU A 61 -7.24 -10.60 -1.59
C LEU A 61 -8.25 -9.70 -2.30
N GLU A 62 -9.14 -10.28 -3.11
CA GLU A 62 -10.22 -9.52 -3.74
C GLU A 62 -11.13 -8.88 -2.69
N ASP A 63 -11.47 -9.61 -1.65
CA ASP A 63 -12.28 -9.12 -0.53
C ASP A 63 -11.60 -7.94 0.17
N LEU A 64 -10.30 -8.03 0.41
CA LEU A 64 -9.53 -6.96 1.06
C LEU A 64 -9.49 -5.67 0.24
N LEU A 65 -9.56 -5.78 -1.08
CA LEU A 65 -9.52 -4.64 -1.99
C LEU A 65 -10.90 -4.07 -2.30
N THR A 66 -11.97 -4.76 -1.88
CA THR A 66 -13.35 -4.36 -2.14
C THR A 66 -13.94 -3.65 -0.93
N ALA A 67 -14.54 -2.49 -1.15
CA ALA A 67 -15.23 -1.77 -0.08
C ALA A 67 -16.43 -2.58 0.42
N GLY A 68 -16.53 -2.75 1.75
CA GLY A 68 -17.64 -3.46 2.37
C GLY A 68 -17.36 -4.90 2.76
N GLY A 69 -16.13 -5.37 2.63
CA GLY A 69 -15.70 -6.67 3.16
C GLY A 69 -15.68 -6.69 4.70
N GLN A 70 -15.50 -7.87 5.27
CA GLN A 70 -15.42 -8.03 6.73
C GLN A 70 -14.11 -7.47 7.31
N VAL A 71 -13.09 -7.37 6.49
CA VAL A 71 -11.79 -6.82 6.85
C VAL A 71 -11.35 -5.86 5.76
N ASN A 72 -10.87 -4.70 6.15
CA ASN A 72 -10.35 -3.72 5.21
C ASN A 72 -8.83 -3.63 5.31
N LEU A 73 -8.18 -3.60 4.16
CA LEU A 73 -6.76 -3.25 4.07
C LEU A 73 -6.67 -1.75 3.83
N ILE A 74 -6.08 -1.03 4.79
CA ILE A 74 -6.00 0.43 4.73
C ILE A 74 -4.57 0.92 4.97
N GLU A 75 -4.32 2.14 4.53
CA GLU A 75 -3.10 2.88 4.76
C GLU A 75 -3.47 4.15 5.52
N ARG A 76 -2.80 4.41 6.63
CA ARG A 76 -3.00 5.64 7.39
C ARG A 76 -1.76 6.02 8.19
N GLN A 77 -1.67 7.28 8.54
CA GLN A 77 -0.61 7.73 9.43
C GLN A 77 -0.89 7.30 10.87
N VAL A 78 0.18 7.12 11.64
CA VAL A 78 0.09 6.89 13.08
C VAL A 78 -0.60 8.08 13.75
N ARG A 79 -1.48 7.79 14.70
CA ARG A 79 -2.15 8.82 15.51
C ARG A 79 -1.27 9.22 16.68
N GLU A 80 -1.46 10.42 17.18
CA GLU A 80 -0.66 10.95 18.27
C GLU A 80 -0.73 10.05 19.52
N GLU A 81 -1.90 9.55 19.85
CA GLU A 81 -2.11 8.65 20.99
C GLU A 81 -1.48 7.26 20.80
N GLU A 82 -1.08 6.92 19.59
CA GLU A 82 -0.46 5.62 19.26
C GLU A 82 1.07 5.67 19.32
N ILE A 83 1.67 6.85 19.37
CA ILE A 83 3.12 7.00 19.40
C ILE A 83 3.69 6.33 20.65
N GLY A 84 4.72 5.51 20.46
CA GLY A 84 5.34 4.74 21.53
C GLY A 84 4.65 3.41 21.84
N LYS A 85 3.45 3.19 21.33
CA LYS A 85 2.75 1.91 21.45
C LYS A 85 3.29 0.90 20.43
N THR A 86 2.93 -0.36 20.60
CA THR A 86 3.28 -1.44 19.67
C THR A 86 2.05 -1.90 18.91
N SER A 87 2.26 -2.78 17.93
CA SER A 87 1.16 -3.34 17.14
C SER A 87 0.12 -4.08 17.99
N VAL A 88 0.54 -4.65 19.10
CA VAL A 88 -0.35 -5.37 20.04
C VAL A 88 -1.40 -4.42 20.63
N ASP A 89 -1.02 -3.19 20.87
CA ASP A 89 -1.90 -2.17 21.46
C ASP A 89 -2.97 -1.68 20.47
N LEU A 90 -2.80 -1.97 19.18
CA LEU A 90 -3.74 -1.57 18.15
C LEU A 90 -4.80 -2.64 17.85
N ARG A 91 -4.78 -3.75 18.57
CA ARG A 91 -5.79 -4.81 18.38
C ARG A 91 -7.21 -4.26 18.52
N PRO A 92 -8.17 -4.74 17.70
CA PRO A 92 -8.09 -5.90 16.81
C PRO A 92 -7.43 -5.63 15.44
N SER A 93 -6.99 -4.43 15.16
CA SER A 93 -6.26 -4.11 13.92
C SER A 93 -4.89 -4.80 13.90
N VAL A 94 -4.46 -5.21 12.71
CA VAL A 94 -3.17 -5.88 12.51
C VAL A 94 -2.28 -5.00 11.66
N VAL A 95 -1.16 -4.57 12.21
CA VAL A 95 -0.17 -3.77 11.48
C VAL A 95 0.71 -4.71 10.66
N LEU A 96 0.69 -4.55 9.33
CA LEU A 96 1.43 -5.41 8.41
C LEU A 96 2.77 -4.82 7.99
N ARG A 97 2.84 -3.50 7.88
CA ARG A 97 4.04 -2.81 7.43
C ARG A 97 4.01 -1.36 7.92
N ILE A 98 5.19 -0.82 8.17
CA ILE A 98 5.36 0.58 8.53
C ILE A 98 6.36 1.20 7.57
N TYR A 99 5.99 2.34 6.99
CA TYR A 99 6.92 3.17 6.20
C TYR A 99 7.37 4.33 7.09
N ARG A 100 8.68 4.35 7.35
CA ARG A 100 9.30 5.33 8.25
C ARG A 100 10.41 6.05 7.51
N GLY A 101 10.11 7.24 7.01
CA GLY A 101 11.03 7.96 6.15
C GLY A 101 11.36 7.10 4.93
N GLY A 102 12.46 6.89 4.44
CA GLY A 102 12.77 6.00 3.33
C GLY A 102 12.91 4.51 3.73
N THR A 103 12.58 4.15 4.96
CA THR A 103 12.80 2.80 5.51
C THR A 103 11.48 2.05 5.66
N ILE A 104 11.51 0.75 5.37
CA ILE A 104 10.39 -0.15 5.58
C ILE A 104 10.65 -0.95 6.85
N ILE A 105 9.71 -0.90 7.79
CA ILE A 105 9.72 -1.76 8.98
C ILE A 105 8.93 -3.02 8.64
N SER A 106 9.58 -4.16 8.68
CA SER A 106 9.02 -5.44 8.27
C SER A 106 8.01 -5.99 9.28
N LEU A 107 7.19 -6.95 8.82
CA LEU A 107 6.25 -7.65 9.69
C LEU A 107 6.98 -8.32 10.88
N THR A 108 8.16 -8.87 10.65
CA THR A 108 8.95 -9.51 11.71
C THR A 108 9.33 -8.50 12.80
N GLU A 109 9.82 -7.34 12.42
CA GLU A 109 10.17 -6.27 13.37
C GLU A 109 8.95 -5.79 14.14
N ILE A 110 7.81 -5.66 13.46
CA ILE A 110 6.55 -5.26 14.07
C ILE A 110 6.11 -6.29 15.12
N GLN A 111 6.20 -7.57 14.78
CA GLN A 111 5.84 -8.66 15.70
C GLN A 111 6.79 -8.77 16.90
N GLU A 112 8.04 -8.35 16.74
CA GLU A 112 9.01 -8.29 17.82
C GLU A 112 8.81 -7.11 18.76
N GLY A 113 7.81 -6.26 18.47
CA GLY A 113 7.44 -5.18 19.36
C GLY A 113 8.05 -3.83 19.04
N ALA A 114 8.39 -3.58 17.78
CA ALA A 114 8.88 -2.27 17.36
C ALA A 114 7.87 -1.17 17.71
N PRO A 115 8.27 -0.12 18.45
CA PRO A 115 7.36 0.94 18.83
C PRO A 115 7.00 1.84 17.65
N LEU A 116 5.77 2.32 17.63
CA LEU A 116 5.30 3.29 16.64
C LEU A 116 5.90 4.66 16.93
N ARG A 117 6.26 5.37 15.88
CA ARG A 117 6.87 6.71 15.96
C ARG A 117 6.08 7.73 15.17
N GLN A 118 6.22 8.98 15.55
CA GLN A 118 5.60 10.08 14.82
C GLN A 118 6.03 10.06 13.35
N GLY A 119 5.06 10.28 12.45
CA GLY A 119 5.31 10.28 11.00
C GLY A 119 5.24 8.91 10.35
N ASP A 120 5.08 7.84 11.13
CA ASP A 120 4.94 6.49 10.57
C ASP A 120 3.67 6.39 9.72
N LEU A 121 3.81 5.75 8.56
CA LEU A 121 2.70 5.40 7.68
C LEU A 121 2.45 3.90 7.82
N LEU A 122 1.24 3.55 8.25
CA LEU A 122 0.91 2.17 8.60
C LEU A 122 0.05 1.52 7.52
N VAL A 123 0.40 0.30 7.13
CA VAL A 123 -0.47 -0.57 6.34
C VAL A 123 -1.11 -1.56 7.31
N ILE A 124 -2.43 -1.52 7.42
CA ILE A 124 -3.19 -2.18 8.48
C ILE A 124 -4.33 -3.00 7.91
N LEU A 125 -4.52 -4.21 8.45
CA LEU A 125 -5.77 -4.94 8.33
C LEU A 125 -6.69 -4.47 9.46
N ASN A 126 -7.82 -3.90 9.07
CA ASN A 126 -8.77 -3.34 10.02
C ASN A 126 -10.08 -4.11 9.95
N PRO A 127 -10.42 -4.92 10.97
CA PRO A 127 -11.70 -5.63 10.97
C PRO A 127 -12.85 -4.65 11.01
N VAL A 128 -13.88 -4.93 10.22
CA VAL A 128 -15.15 -4.19 10.26
C VAL A 128 -16.08 -4.96 11.17
N THR A 129 -16.38 -4.38 12.30
CA THR A 129 -17.31 -4.97 13.28
C THR A 129 -18.72 -4.52 13.03
#